data_4fc9f5d7115b3525a65921c536873ed0
#
_entry.id   4fc9f5d7115b3525a65921c536873ed0
#
_cell.length_a   1.000
_cell.length_b   1.000
_cell.length_c   1.000
_cell.angle_alpha   90.00
_cell.angle_beta   90.00
_cell.angle_gamma   90.00
#
_symmetry.space_group_name_H-M   'P 1'
#
loop_
_entity.id
_entity.type
_entity.pdbx_description
1 polymer ?
#
loop_
_entity_poly.entity_id
_entity_poly.type
_entity_poly.pdbx_seq_one_letter_code
_entity_poly.pdbx_strand_id
1 'polypeptide(L)'
;MVDGMNNNFLNRVSFFRQSKKGSVTIEFALTLMILVIVFAFLADLVVQRSTQAKVDNTSLSLVSILRERVQLYNDNGNATLTDGTTGAAGGFSVVGSSDGDLNQYIQLANLMLFGDRNANKAKVTLERFSPDSNQYDKVSNSSACEPYKPLNILGDLSPRSETNNLRKIPLYQVTLCVEVNSFFQSMIAQKGTVSNGFLRSSTFAPARAK
;
A
#
# COMPACT_ATOMS: atom_id res chain seq x y z
N MET A 1 64.94 8.58 -29.51
CA MET A 1 64.61 7.14 -29.41
C MET A 1 63.24 6.93 -28.79
N VAL A 2 62.21 7.74 -29.24
CA VAL A 2 60.85 7.73 -28.67
C VAL A 2 59.77 7.48 -29.75
N ASP A 3 60.10 7.54 -31.03
CA ASP A 3 59.09 7.46 -32.13
C ASP A 3 58.67 6.03 -32.55
N GLY A 4 59.36 4.99 -32.05
CA GLY A 4 59.07 3.61 -32.47
C GLY A 4 57.86 2.93 -31.72
N MET A 5 57.45 3.46 -30.56
CA MET A 5 56.46 2.79 -29.70
C MET A 5 55.03 3.15 -30.04
N ASN A 6 54.79 4.29 -30.68
CA ASN A 6 53.47 4.80 -30.98
C ASN A 6 52.84 4.13 -32.22
N ASN A 7 53.65 3.74 -33.21
CA ASN A 7 53.14 3.14 -34.46
C ASN A 7 52.63 1.69 -34.28
N ASN A 8 53.19 0.93 -33.33
CA ASN A 8 52.75 -0.44 -33.05
C ASN A 8 51.42 -0.49 -32.34
N PHE A 9 51.09 0.51 -31.50
CA PHE A 9 49.82 0.59 -30.82
C PHE A 9 48.67 0.97 -31.77
N LEU A 10 48.93 1.94 -32.64
CA LEU A 10 47.93 2.38 -33.66
C LEU A 10 47.64 1.28 -34.68
N ASN A 11 48.66 0.51 -35.10
CA ASN A 11 48.45 -0.63 -35.98
C ASN A 11 47.66 -1.79 -35.33
N ARG A 12 47.83 -2.04 -34.04
CA ARG A 12 47.01 -3.04 -33.33
C ARG A 12 45.57 -2.60 -33.21
N VAL A 13 45.27 -1.33 -32.96
CA VAL A 13 43.90 -0.80 -32.88
C VAL A 13 43.21 -0.84 -34.25
N SER A 14 43.94 -0.54 -35.37
CA SER A 14 43.37 -0.64 -36.71
C SER A 14 43.04 -2.08 -37.12
N PHE A 15 43.86 -3.06 -36.67
CA PHE A 15 43.59 -4.48 -36.94
C PHE A 15 42.33 -4.99 -36.24
N PHE A 16 42.05 -4.49 -35.03
CA PHE A 16 40.78 -4.80 -34.32
C PHE A 16 39.58 -4.23 -35.03
N ARG A 17 39.70 -3.08 -35.68
CA ARG A 17 38.63 -2.40 -36.42
C ARG A 17 38.23 -3.08 -37.73
N GLN A 18 39.14 -3.86 -38.33
CA GLN A 18 38.94 -4.57 -39.61
C GLN A 18 38.40 -6.00 -39.44
N SER A 19 38.43 -6.55 -38.21
CA SER A 19 37.98 -7.91 -37.96
C SER A 19 36.45 -7.94 -37.77
N LYS A 20 35.72 -8.24 -38.84
CA LYS A 20 34.27 -8.42 -38.82
C LYS A 20 33.78 -9.58 -37.88
N LYS A 21 34.67 -10.47 -37.48
CA LYS A 21 34.39 -11.59 -36.56
C LYS A 21 34.11 -11.15 -35.11
N GLY A 22 34.58 -9.98 -34.67
CA GLY A 22 34.30 -9.42 -33.35
C GLY A 22 32.99 -8.63 -33.25
N SER A 23 32.43 -8.20 -34.38
CA SER A 23 31.20 -7.37 -34.41
C SER A 23 29.97 -8.13 -33.89
N VAL A 24 29.79 -9.38 -34.29
CA VAL A 24 28.65 -10.22 -33.88
C VAL A 24 28.68 -10.50 -32.38
N THR A 25 29.86 -10.71 -31.80
CA THR A 25 30.00 -10.96 -30.36
C THR A 25 29.63 -9.74 -29.52
N ILE A 26 30.01 -8.52 -29.97
CA ILE A 26 29.68 -7.26 -29.30
C ILE A 26 28.18 -6.99 -29.39
N GLU A 27 27.59 -7.21 -30.56
CA GLU A 27 26.16 -7.04 -30.79
C GLU A 27 25.34 -8.00 -29.93
N PHE A 28 25.73 -9.28 -29.85
CA PHE A 28 25.12 -10.26 -29.00
C PHE A 28 25.26 -9.90 -27.52
N ALA A 29 26.40 -9.43 -27.05
CA ALA A 29 26.61 -9.00 -25.67
C ALA A 29 25.73 -7.80 -25.31
N LEU A 30 25.59 -6.81 -26.22
CA LEU A 30 24.73 -5.66 -26.01
C LEU A 30 23.23 -6.06 -25.96
N THR A 31 22.78 -6.95 -26.85
CA THR A 31 21.41 -7.43 -26.84
C THR A 31 21.10 -8.21 -25.57
N LEU A 32 22.00 -9.06 -25.09
CA LEU A 32 21.85 -9.75 -23.81
C LEU A 32 21.78 -8.78 -22.63
N MET A 33 22.61 -7.74 -22.59
CA MET A 33 22.60 -6.73 -21.53
C MET A 33 21.25 -6.03 -21.45
N ILE A 34 20.72 -5.60 -22.61
CA ILE A 34 19.39 -4.95 -22.68
C ILE A 34 18.30 -5.93 -22.22
N LEU A 35 18.36 -7.19 -22.65
CA LEU A 35 17.38 -8.19 -22.30
C LEU A 35 17.36 -8.44 -20.78
N VAL A 36 18.51 -8.53 -20.12
CA VAL A 36 18.61 -8.69 -18.66
C VAL A 36 17.99 -7.49 -17.93
N ILE A 37 18.23 -6.26 -18.41
CA ILE A 37 17.63 -5.05 -17.81
C ILE A 37 16.09 -5.08 -17.94
N VAL A 38 15.58 -5.45 -19.11
CA VAL A 38 14.13 -5.58 -19.35
C VAL A 38 13.53 -6.65 -18.45
N PHE A 39 14.19 -7.81 -18.31
CA PHE A 39 13.72 -8.87 -17.40
C PHE A 39 13.68 -8.41 -15.95
N ALA A 40 14.71 -7.73 -15.47
CA ALA A 40 14.73 -7.19 -14.10
C ALA A 40 13.61 -6.19 -13.86
N PHE A 41 13.33 -5.31 -14.83
CA PHE A 41 12.21 -4.37 -14.76
C PHE A 41 10.85 -5.07 -14.71
N LEU A 42 10.64 -6.07 -15.57
CA LEU A 42 9.39 -6.86 -15.56
C LEU A 42 9.19 -7.60 -14.24
N ALA A 43 10.24 -8.18 -13.67
CA ALA A 43 10.18 -8.84 -12.37
C ALA A 43 9.75 -7.88 -11.25
N ASP A 44 10.32 -6.68 -11.22
CA ASP A 44 9.96 -5.64 -10.24
C ASP A 44 8.47 -5.23 -10.37
N LEU A 45 7.99 -5.04 -11.60
CA LEU A 45 6.58 -4.74 -11.86
C LEU A 45 5.63 -5.85 -11.35
N VAL A 46 5.98 -7.12 -11.55
CA VAL A 46 5.16 -8.25 -11.09
C VAL A 46 5.07 -8.25 -9.56
N VAL A 47 6.18 -8.05 -8.87
CA VAL A 47 6.22 -7.98 -7.40
C VAL A 47 5.36 -6.83 -6.88
N GLN A 48 5.47 -5.62 -7.48
CA GLN A 48 4.66 -4.47 -7.09
C GLN A 48 3.16 -4.73 -7.30
N ARG A 49 2.76 -5.29 -8.43
CA ARG A 49 1.35 -5.62 -8.71
C ARG A 49 0.80 -6.69 -7.78
N SER A 50 1.59 -7.72 -7.48
CA SER A 50 1.22 -8.75 -6.51
C SER A 50 1.02 -8.18 -5.11
N THR A 51 1.91 -7.29 -4.67
CA THR A 51 1.79 -6.62 -3.37
C THR A 51 0.58 -5.70 -3.32
N GLN A 52 0.33 -4.93 -4.39
CA GLN A 52 -0.87 -4.09 -4.48
C GLN A 52 -2.15 -4.91 -4.34
N ALA A 53 -2.26 -6.04 -5.05
CA ALA A 53 -3.42 -6.92 -4.96
C ALA A 53 -3.64 -7.48 -3.54
N LYS A 54 -2.56 -7.79 -2.82
CA LYS A 54 -2.66 -8.21 -1.40
C LYS A 54 -3.17 -7.07 -0.52
N VAL A 55 -2.68 -5.85 -0.71
CA VAL A 55 -3.11 -4.67 0.06
C VAL A 55 -4.59 -4.37 -0.21
N ASP A 56 -5.04 -4.46 -1.47
CA ASP A 56 -6.43 -4.25 -1.86
C ASP A 56 -7.36 -5.30 -1.23
N ASN A 57 -7.02 -6.58 -1.31
CA ASN A 57 -7.79 -7.66 -0.70
C ASN A 57 -7.85 -7.53 0.83
N THR A 58 -6.74 -7.13 1.46
CA THR A 58 -6.70 -6.91 2.90
C THR A 58 -7.58 -5.74 3.31
N SER A 59 -7.53 -4.61 2.59
CA SER A 59 -8.37 -3.44 2.89
C SER A 59 -9.87 -3.76 2.74
N LEU A 60 -10.26 -4.56 1.73
CA LEU A 60 -11.62 -5.07 1.56
C LEU A 60 -12.07 -5.96 2.73
N SER A 61 -11.20 -6.84 3.18
CA SER A 61 -11.49 -7.71 4.33
C SER A 61 -11.66 -6.91 5.61
N LEU A 62 -10.78 -5.93 5.85
CA LEU A 62 -10.84 -5.09 7.04
C LEU A 62 -12.08 -4.21 7.06
N VAL A 63 -12.48 -3.60 5.94
CA VAL A 63 -13.71 -2.81 5.88
C VAL A 63 -14.95 -3.67 6.06
N SER A 64 -14.91 -4.92 5.59
CA SER A 64 -16.01 -5.87 5.79
C SER A 64 -16.18 -6.23 7.27
N ILE A 65 -15.08 -6.42 8.00
CA ILE A 65 -15.11 -6.63 9.45
C ILE A 65 -15.63 -5.38 10.16
N LEU A 66 -15.15 -4.20 9.76
CA LEU A 66 -15.54 -2.93 10.37
C LEU A 66 -17.05 -2.66 10.23
N ARG A 67 -17.63 -2.94 9.07
CA ARG A 67 -19.06 -2.74 8.84
C ARG A 67 -19.97 -3.73 9.61
N GLU A 68 -19.49 -4.96 9.88
CA GLU A 68 -20.23 -5.98 10.65
C GLU A 68 -20.20 -5.69 12.17
N ARG A 69 -19.34 -4.82 12.62
CA ARG A 69 -19.16 -4.45 14.02
C ARG A 69 -20.47 -4.08 14.72
N VAL A 70 -21.31 -3.27 14.06
CA VAL A 70 -22.61 -2.84 14.60
C VAL A 70 -23.52 -4.03 14.92
N GLN A 71 -23.45 -5.10 14.13
CA GLN A 71 -24.28 -6.29 14.34
C GLN A 71 -23.77 -7.18 15.47
N LEU A 72 -22.44 -7.36 15.54
CA LEU A 72 -21.81 -8.29 16.47
C LEU A 72 -21.72 -7.74 17.90
N TYR A 73 -21.56 -6.44 18.04
CA TYR A 73 -21.31 -5.81 19.34
C TYR A 73 -22.46 -4.94 19.83
N ASN A 74 -23.67 -5.07 19.22
CA ASN A 74 -24.87 -4.33 19.59
C ASN A 74 -24.68 -2.81 19.69
N ASP A 75 -23.77 -2.31 18.89
CA ASP A 75 -23.45 -0.90 18.79
C ASP A 75 -24.57 -0.18 18.02
N ASN A 76 -25.32 0.69 18.68
CA ASN A 76 -26.49 1.38 18.11
C ASN A 76 -26.12 2.34 16.95
N GLY A 77 -24.99 2.13 16.29
CA GLY A 77 -24.53 2.94 15.17
C GLY A 77 -23.88 4.26 15.59
N ASN A 78 -23.78 4.51 16.89
CA ASN A 78 -23.19 5.73 17.47
C ASN A 78 -21.79 5.52 18.06
N ALA A 79 -21.23 4.32 17.99
CA ALA A 79 -19.90 4.08 18.51
C ALA A 79 -18.86 4.80 17.69
N THR A 80 -18.10 5.62 18.35
CA THR A 80 -16.92 6.31 17.81
C THR A 80 -15.78 5.32 17.60
N LEU A 81 -14.93 5.55 16.60
CA LEU A 81 -13.70 4.82 16.42
C LEU A 81 -12.73 5.19 17.54
N THR A 82 -12.03 4.22 18.12
CA THR A 82 -11.08 4.46 19.21
C THR A 82 -9.66 4.10 18.79
N ASP A 83 -8.70 4.91 19.22
CA ASP A 83 -7.27 4.66 19.02
C ASP A 83 -6.61 3.86 20.16
N GLY A 84 -7.36 3.60 21.24
CA GLY A 84 -6.89 2.91 22.43
C GLY A 84 -6.27 3.84 23.49
N THR A 85 -6.10 5.13 23.19
CA THR A 85 -5.52 6.11 24.13
C THR A 85 -6.57 6.77 25.02
N THR A 86 -7.79 6.86 24.54
CA THR A 86 -8.94 7.38 25.29
C THR A 86 -9.87 6.22 25.63
N GLY A 87 -10.03 5.92 26.90
CA GLY A 87 -10.92 4.86 27.39
C GLY A 87 -12.41 5.07 27.13
N ALA A 88 -12.76 5.53 25.94
CA ALA A 88 -14.14 5.71 25.50
C ALA A 88 -14.80 4.34 25.33
N ALA A 89 -15.76 4.04 26.16
CA ALA A 89 -16.60 2.86 26.09
C ALA A 89 -17.36 2.83 24.76
N GLY A 90 -17.01 1.92 23.86
CA GLY A 90 -17.66 1.77 22.55
C GLY A 90 -16.77 1.17 21.48
N GLY A 91 -15.48 0.97 21.76
CA GLY A 91 -14.53 0.35 20.86
C GLY A 91 -14.76 -1.14 20.68
N PHE A 92 -14.31 -1.67 19.55
CA PHE A 92 -14.16 -3.11 19.32
C PHE A 92 -13.18 -3.66 20.35
N SER A 93 -13.66 -4.10 21.50
CA SER A 93 -12.89 -4.80 22.51
C SER A 93 -13.14 -6.29 22.35
N VAL A 94 -12.12 -7.04 21.93
CA VAL A 94 -12.10 -8.46 22.19
C VAL A 94 -12.07 -8.60 23.72
N VAL A 95 -12.99 -9.37 24.27
CA VAL A 95 -13.10 -9.59 25.71
C VAL A 95 -11.71 -9.83 26.32
N GLY A 96 -11.20 -8.84 27.09
CA GLY A 96 -9.93 -8.92 27.77
C GLY A 96 -8.77 -8.07 27.20
N SER A 97 -8.95 -7.33 26.12
CA SER A 97 -7.92 -6.40 25.64
C SER A 97 -8.32 -4.95 25.84
N SER A 98 -7.43 -4.16 26.42
CA SER A 98 -7.55 -2.70 26.56
C SER A 98 -7.16 -1.96 25.26
N ASP A 99 -6.91 -2.69 24.19
CA ASP A 99 -6.49 -2.13 22.91
C ASP A 99 -7.71 -1.52 22.17
N GLY A 100 -7.55 -0.31 21.69
CA GLY A 100 -8.56 0.34 20.86
C GLY A 100 -8.71 -0.32 19.48
N ASP A 101 -9.74 0.09 18.77
CA ASP A 101 -10.04 -0.40 17.43
C ASP A 101 -8.82 -0.36 16.52
N LEU A 102 -8.13 0.76 16.48
CA LEU A 102 -7.00 0.98 15.59
C LEU A 102 -5.90 -0.07 15.79
N ASN A 103 -5.52 -0.37 17.05
CA ASN A 103 -4.47 -1.33 17.34
C ASN A 103 -4.82 -2.73 16.88
N GLN A 104 -6.07 -3.14 17.03
CA GLN A 104 -6.54 -4.44 16.58
C GLN A 104 -6.50 -4.56 15.06
N TYR A 105 -6.92 -3.50 14.35
CA TYR A 105 -6.86 -3.46 12.89
C TYR A 105 -5.42 -3.43 12.37
N ILE A 106 -4.49 -2.76 13.06
CA ILE A 106 -3.06 -2.79 12.74
C ILE A 106 -2.50 -4.21 12.87
N GLN A 107 -2.77 -4.89 13.99
CA GLN A 107 -2.32 -6.25 14.22
C GLN A 107 -2.90 -7.22 13.17
N LEU A 108 -4.18 -7.08 12.85
CA LEU A 108 -4.84 -7.89 11.83
C LEU A 108 -4.27 -7.62 10.44
N ALA A 109 -4.06 -6.36 10.07
CA ALA A 109 -3.43 -5.98 8.81
C ALA A 109 -2.01 -6.55 8.68
N ASN A 110 -1.20 -6.45 9.74
CA ASN A 110 0.15 -7.02 9.77
C ASN A 110 0.12 -8.54 9.60
N LEU A 111 -0.81 -9.23 10.29
CA LEU A 111 -0.97 -10.68 10.17
C LEU A 111 -1.36 -11.09 8.74
N MET A 112 -2.31 -10.40 8.12
CA MET A 112 -2.79 -10.73 6.77
C MET A 112 -1.75 -10.43 5.68
N LEU A 113 -0.96 -9.37 5.83
CA LEU A 113 0.03 -8.96 4.83
C LEU A 113 1.37 -9.66 4.99
N PHE A 114 1.83 -9.82 6.24
CA PHE A 114 3.19 -10.26 6.55
C PHE A 114 3.25 -11.58 7.33
N GLY A 115 2.11 -12.12 7.78
CA GLY A 115 2.04 -13.33 8.59
C GLY A 115 2.47 -13.14 10.04
N ASP A 116 2.79 -11.93 10.47
CA ASP A 116 3.21 -11.58 11.83
C ASP A 116 2.42 -10.37 12.35
N ARG A 117 1.73 -10.51 13.46
CA ARG A 117 0.95 -9.46 14.11
C ARG A 117 1.80 -8.26 14.54
N ASN A 118 3.05 -8.52 14.92
CA ASN A 118 3.98 -7.54 15.47
C ASN A 118 4.93 -6.94 14.42
N ALA A 119 4.71 -7.21 13.13
CA ALA A 119 5.58 -6.71 12.06
C ALA A 119 5.70 -5.17 12.02
N ASN A 120 4.68 -4.47 12.53
CA ASN A 120 4.60 -3.00 12.62
C ASN A 120 4.94 -2.27 11.30
N LYS A 121 4.62 -2.90 10.16
CA LYS A 121 4.87 -2.39 8.80
C LYS A 121 3.64 -1.81 8.13
N ALA A 122 2.45 -2.27 8.55
CA ALA A 122 1.19 -1.77 8.05
C ALA A 122 0.81 -0.46 8.75
N LYS A 123 0.47 0.54 7.94
CA LYS A 123 -0.13 1.79 8.44
C LYS A 123 -1.60 1.78 8.07
N VAL A 124 -2.45 2.06 9.05
CA VAL A 124 -3.89 1.92 8.93
C VAL A 124 -4.56 3.22 9.31
N THR A 125 -5.50 3.66 8.51
CA THR A 125 -6.43 4.76 8.83
C THR A 125 -7.85 4.22 8.74
N LEU A 126 -8.60 4.41 9.81
CA LEU A 126 -10.01 4.07 9.90
C LEU A 126 -10.82 5.37 9.88
N GLU A 127 -11.85 5.40 9.08
CA GLU A 127 -12.80 6.51 9.00
C GLU A 127 -14.23 6.01 9.13
N ARG A 128 -15.06 6.79 9.80
CA ARG A 128 -16.50 6.61 9.91
C ARG A 128 -17.19 7.93 9.61
N PHE A 129 -18.24 7.87 8.83
CA PHE A 129 -19.09 9.01 8.57
C PHE A 129 -20.56 8.63 8.70
N SER A 130 -21.30 9.36 9.54
CA SER A 130 -22.74 9.23 9.68
C SER A 130 -23.41 10.43 9.03
N PRO A 131 -24.03 10.27 7.84
CA PRO A 131 -24.58 11.40 7.09
C PRO A 131 -25.75 12.08 7.78
N ASP A 132 -26.53 11.34 8.58
CA ASP A 132 -27.71 11.91 9.27
C ASP A 132 -27.33 12.83 10.44
N SER A 133 -26.29 12.46 11.19
CA SER A 133 -25.77 13.26 12.31
C SER A 133 -24.64 14.19 11.89
N ASN A 134 -24.17 14.10 10.64
CA ASN A 134 -22.97 14.77 10.13
C ASN A 134 -21.74 14.53 11.00
N GLN A 135 -21.68 13.36 11.66
CA GLN A 135 -20.57 12.98 12.52
C GLN A 135 -19.49 12.28 11.69
N TYR A 136 -18.26 12.78 11.79
CA TYR A 136 -17.09 12.23 11.14
C TYR A 136 -16.01 11.90 12.16
N ASP A 137 -15.59 10.66 12.18
CA ASP A 137 -14.53 10.15 13.05
C ASP A 137 -13.39 9.60 12.20
N LYS A 138 -12.16 9.95 12.55
CA LYS A 138 -10.94 9.46 11.90
C LYS A 138 -9.91 9.09 12.95
N VAL A 139 -9.37 7.87 12.86
CA VAL A 139 -8.25 7.41 13.67
C VAL A 139 -7.17 6.82 12.76
N SER A 140 -5.89 7.12 13.04
CA SER A 140 -4.77 6.68 12.22
C SER A 140 -3.52 6.49 13.06
N ASN A 141 -2.70 5.50 12.70
CA ASN A 141 -1.38 5.32 13.32
C ASN A 141 -0.26 6.06 12.56
N SER A 142 -0.57 6.75 11.48
CA SER A 142 0.41 7.50 10.70
C SER A 142 -0.23 8.64 9.92
N SER A 143 0.32 9.82 10.03
CA SER A 143 -0.12 10.98 9.24
C SER A 143 0.19 10.84 7.74
N ALA A 144 1.10 9.94 7.37
CA ALA A 144 1.43 9.70 5.96
C ALA A 144 0.43 8.78 5.26
N CYS A 145 -0.43 8.06 6.01
CA CYS A 145 -1.42 7.14 5.46
C CYS A 145 -2.80 7.80 5.41
N GLU A 146 -2.99 8.70 4.46
CA GLU A 146 -4.27 9.36 4.25
C GLU A 146 -5.07 8.71 3.10
N PRO A 147 -6.41 8.68 3.18
CA PRO A 147 -7.25 8.19 2.09
C PRO A 147 -7.10 9.06 0.84
N TYR A 148 -7.41 8.51 -0.33
CA TYR A 148 -7.47 9.29 -1.57
C TYR A 148 -8.55 10.38 -1.51
N LYS A 149 -9.66 10.07 -0.87
CA LYS A 149 -10.74 11.01 -0.57
C LYS A 149 -11.23 10.73 0.84
N PRO A 150 -11.30 11.73 1.71
CA PRO A 150 -11.86 11.54 3.05
C PRO A 150 -13.36 11.24 2.97
N LEU A 151 -13.83 10.42 3.90
CA LEU A 151 -15.17 9.83 3.85
C LEU A 151 -16.31 10.87 3.98
N ASN A 152 -16.06 12.00 4.63
CA ASN A 152 -17.03 13.09 4.75
C ASN A 152 -17.44 13.68 3.39
N ILE A 153 -16.54 13.65 2.39
CA ILE A 153 -16.85 14.11 1.02
C ILE A 153 -17.69 13.08 0.27
N LEU A 154 -17.62 11.81 0.67
CA LEU A 154 -18.32 10.70 0.03
C LEU A 154 -19.72 10.46 0.61
N GLY A 155 -20.22 11.32 1.47
CA GLY A 155 -21.52 11.18 2.15
C GLY A 155 -22.72 11.03 1.21
N ASP A 156 -22.64 11.54 -0.01
CA ASP A 156 -23.69 11.39 -1.02
C ASP A 156 -23.78 9.98 -1.60
N LEU A 157 -22.74 9.18 -1.46
CA LEU A 157 -22.71 7.77 -1.87
C LEU A 157 -23.38 6.85 -0.83
N SER A 158 -23.81 7.39 0.31
CA SER A 158 -24.50 6.61 1.34
C SER A 158 -25.85 6.13 0.84
N PRO A 159 -26.10 4.80 0.85
CA PRO A 159 -27.40 4.26 0.52
C PRO A 159 -28.43 4.64 1.59
N ARG A 160 -29.70 4.70 1.18
CA ARG A 160 -30.80 4.93 2.10
C ARG A 160 -31.42 3.59 2.52
N SER A 161 -31.78 3.49 3.79
CA SER A 161 -32.46 2.31 4.32
C SER A 161 -33.94 2.38 3.94
N GLU A 162 -34.45 1.37 3.25
CA GLU A 162 -35.87 1.26 2.90
C GLU A 162 -36.74 0.99 4.13
N THR A 163 -36.20 0.32 5.14
CA THR A 163 -36.92 -0.10 6.35
C THR A 163 -36.97 0.96 7.45
N ASN A 164 -36.11 1.98 7.38
CA ASN A 164 -35.91 2.95 8.45
C ASN A 164 -36.06 4.40 7.94
N ASN A 165 -37.26 4.75 7.49
CA ASN A 165 -37.63 6.09 7.03
C ASN A 165 -36.67 6.76 6.04
N LEU A 166 -36.11 5.98 5.11
CA LEU A 166 -35.14 6.46 4.10
C LEU A 166 -33.89 7.11 4.71
N ARG A 167 -33.58 6.76 5.96
CA ARG A 167 -32.39 7.23 6.67
C ARG A 167 -31.13 6.83 5.92
N LYS A 168 -30.17 7.74 5.81
CA LYS A 168 -28.86 7.44 5.22
C LYS A 168 -28.05 6.50 6.15
N ILE A 169 -27.45 5.48 5.57
CA ILE A 169 -26.69 4.46 6.31
C ILE A 169 -25.26 4.99 6.56
N PRO A 170 -24.70 4.83 7.77
CA PRO A 170 -23.32 5.21 8.04
C PRO A 170 -22.34 4.52 7.09
N LEU A 171 -21.28 5.23 6.71
CA LEU A 171 -20.20 4.73 5.88
C LEU A 171 -18.97 4.47 6.74
N TYR A 172 -18.22 3.43 6.37
CA TYR A 172 -16.92 3.09 6.94
C TYR A 172 -15.89 3.04 5.84
N GLN A 173 -14.69 3.53 6.12
CA GLN A 173 -13.55 3.46 5.21
C GLN A 173 -12.33 2.96 5.94
N VAL A 174 -11.60 2.05 5.29
CA VAL A 174 -10.30 1.59 5.74
C VAL A 174 -9.27 1.95 4.67
N THR A 175 -8.26 2.70 5.07
CA THR A 175 -7.10 3.01 4.24
C THR A 175 -5.90 2.27 4.80
N LEU A 176 -5.29 1.47 3.94
CA LEU A 176 -4.13 0.66 4.27
C LEU A 176 -2.94 1.14 3.44
N CYS A 177 -1.82 1.42 4.11
CA CYS A 177 -0.58 1.84 3.47
C CYS A 177 0.57 0.92 3.88
N VAL A 178 1.34 0.51 2.88
CA VAL A 178 2.52 -0.36 3.06
C VAL A 178 3.70 0.23 2.32
N GLU A 179 4.85 0.28 2.99
CA GLU A 179 6.09 0.67 2.36
C GLU A 179 6.62 -0.47 1.50
N VAL A 180 6.90 -0.17 0.24
CA VAL A 180 7.47 -1.14 -0.71
C VAL A 180 8.77 -0.60 -1.24
N ASN A 181 9.82 -1.39 -1.07
CA ASN A 181 11.12 -1.10 -1.66
C ASN A 181 11.12 -1.62 -3.09
N SER A 182 11.19 -0.73 -4.06
CA SER A 182 11.44 -1.11 -5.45
C SER A 182 12.91 -1.47 -5.62
N PHE A 183 13.18 -2.61 -6.23
CA PHE A 183 14.54 -3.05 -6.54
C PHE A 183 15.24 -2.07 -7.51
N PHE A 184 14.49 -1.58 -8.50
CA PHE A 184 14.99 -0.61 -9.47
C PHE A 184 15.29 0.75 -8.83
N GLN A 185 14.42 1.20 -7.92
CA GLN A 185 14.59 2.46 -7.22
C GLN A 185 15.82 2.44 -6.31
N SER A 186 16.09 1.30 -5.67
CA SER A 186 17.31 1.13 -4.85
C SER A 186 18.60 1.12 -5.68
N MET A 187 18.53 0.75 -6.96
CA MET A 187 19.67 0.73 -7.89
C MET A 187 19.99 2.12 -8.46
N ILE A 188 18.95 2.94 -8.72
CA ILE A 188 19.10 4.24 -9.39
C ILE A 188 19.25 5.38 -8.38
N ALA A 189 18.61 5.28 -7.22
CA ALA A 189 18.68 6.30 -6.19
C ALA A 189 20.01 6.21 -5.44
N GLN A 190 20.78 7.29 -5.42
CA GLN A 190 21.91 7.44 -4.54
C GLN A 190 21.48 7.27 -3.08
N LYS A 191 22.31 6.56 -2.30
CA LYS A 191 22.15 6.33 -0.87
C LYS A 191 21.75 7.64 -0.15
N GLY A 192 20.50 7.78 0.27
CA GLY A 192 20.01 8.90 1.05
C GLY A 192 18.74 9.61 0.53
N THR A 193 18.32 9.36 -0.71
CA THR A 193 17.14 10.01 -1.32
C THR A 193 16.04 9.04 -1.71
N VAL A 194 16.08 7.80 -1.23
CA VAL A 194 15.03 6.82 -1.52
C VAL A 194 13.79 7.19 -0.70
N SER A 195 12.85 7.90 -1.32
CA SER A 195 11.49 7.94 -0.80
C SER A 195 10.89 6.55 -1.00
N ASN A 196 10.73 5.80 0.08
CA ASN A 196 10.02 4.53 0.04
C ASN A 196 8.66 4.78 -0.60
N GLY A 197 8.39 4.11 -1.72
CA GLY A 197 7.08 4.18 -2.35
C GLY A 197 6.03 3.60 -1.41
N PHE A 198 4.97 4.35 -1.14
CA PHE A 198 3.83 3.81 -0.42
C PHE A 198 2.83 3.21 -1.41
N LEU A 199 2.54 1.92 -1.25
CA LEU A 199 1.33 1.34 -1.81
C LEU A 199 0.18 1.65 -0.86
N ARG A 200 -0.86 2.25 -1.40
CA ARG A 200 -2.05 2.66 -0.64
C ARG A 200 -3.29 2.06 -1.28
N SER A 201 -4.14 1.51 -0.43
CA SER A 201 -5.48 1.07 -0.79
C SER A 201 -6.50 1.69 0.15
N SER A 202 -7.54 2.28 -0.39
CA SER A 202 -8.65 2.86 0.36
C SER A 202 -9.94 2.21 -0.10
N THR A 203 -10.62 1.54 0.81
CA THR A 203 -11.88 0.84 0.55
C THR A 203 -12.94 1.34 1.51
N PHE A 204 -14.12 1.64 1.00
CA PHE A 204 -15.26 2.03 1.83
C PHE A 204 -16.45 1.08 1.63
N ALA A 205 -17.26 0.96 2.66
CA ALA A 205 -18.49 0.18 2.62
C ALA A 205 -19.58 0.82 3.52
N PRO A 206 -20.84 0.73 3.14
CA PRO A 206 -21.93 1.12 4.03
C PRO A 206 -22.05 0.12 5.18
N ALA A 207 -22.49 0.60 6.34
CA ALA A 207 -22.90 -0.26 7.45
C ALA A 207 -24.01 -1.20 6.98
N ARG A 208 -24.08 -2.38 7.58
CA ARG A 208 -25.18 -3.28 7.29
C ARG A 208 -26.44 -2.76 7.98
N ALA A 209 -27.50 -2.52 7.23
CA ALA A 209 -28.81 -2.19 7.80
C ALA A 209 -29.33 -3.39 8.58
N LYS A 210 -29.86 -3.12 9.81
CA LYS A 210 -30.66 -4.09 10.55
C LYS A 210 -32.05 -4.11 10.00
#